data_5ac95b644014899ce7679fb3469ee10b
#
_entry.id   5ac95b644014899ce7679fb3469ee10b
#
_cell.length_a   1.000
_cell.length_b   1.000
_cell.length_c   1.000
_cell.angle_alpha   90.00
_cell.angle_beta   90.00
_cell.angle_gamma   90.00
#
_symmetry.space_group_name_H-M   'P 1'
#
loop_
_entity.id
_entity.type
_entity.pdbx_description
1 polymer ?
#
loop_
_entity_poly.entity_id
_entity_poly.type
_entity_poly.pdbx_seq_one_letter_code
_entity_poly.pdbx_strand_id
1 'polypeptide(L)'
;MTDKEPERYYEWMLWKLRKEREKEMAFKLSNRSKGKLEGVHPDMVKVVETAIGLTKVDFGVTYGVRSVEEQERLVAAGRSQTMKSKHLIQDSGYSHAVDVVAYDGSDVVWEINVYDDICDAFKEGAVDVGLAVK
;
A
#
# COMPACT_ATOMS: atom_id res chain seq x y z
N MET A 1 38.85 24.83 -13.84
CA MET A 1 38.20 24.65 -13.24
C MET A 1 37.13 24.59 -13.24
N THR A 2 36.80 24.35 -12.71
CA THR A 2 35.58 24.01 -13.09
C THR A 2 34.55 24.57 -12.22
N ASP A 3 33.95 25.52 -12.74
CA ASP A 3 32.82 26.17 -12.14
C ASP A 3 31.62 25.22 -11.97
N LYS A 4 31.73 24.04 -12.55
CA LYS A 4 30.65 23.04 -12.47
C LYS A 4 30.57 22.29 -11.15
N GLU A 5 31.65 22.21 -10.38
CA GLU A 5 31.62 21.51 -9.10
C GLU A 5 30.73 22.19 -8.07
N PRO A 6 30.79 23.54 -7.89
CA PRO A 6 29.83 24.22 -7.01
C PRO A 6 28.39 24.05 -7.46
N GLU A 7 28.14 24.10 -8.77
CA GLU A 7 26.79 23.90 -9.32
C GLU A 7 26.27 22.50 -9.02
N ARG A 8 27.11 21.46 -9.20
CA ARG A 8 26.74 20.09 -8.89
C ARG A 8 26.42 19.90 -7.42
N TYR A 9 27.18 20.56 -6.55
CA TYR A 9 26.93 20.51 -5.11
C TYR A 9 25.56 21.09 -4.78
N TYR A 10 25.21 22.24 -5.33
CA TYR A 10 23.94 22.86 -5.10
C TYR A 10 22.78 22.05 -5.68
N GLU A 11 22.97 21.50 -6.87
CA GLU A 11 21.97 20.63 -7.49
C GLU A 11 21.70 19.42 -6.63
N TRP A 12 22.75 18.76 -6.15
CA TRP A 12 22.64 17.61 -5.27
C TRP A 12 21.95 17.97 -3.96
N MET A 13 22.35 19.08 -3.36
CA MET A 13 21.78 19.55 -2.10
C MET A 13 20.27 19.85 -2.27
N LEU A 14 19.90 20.54 -3.34
CA LEU A 14 18.50 20.86 -3.64
C LEU A 14 17.68 19.59 -3.88
N TRP A 15 18.26 18.64 -4.61
CA TRP A 15 17.64 17.33 -4.82
C TRP A 15 17.41 16.60 -3.49
N LYS A 16 18.43 16.59 -2.64
CA LYS A 16 18.37 15.94 -1.33
C LYS A 16 17.30 16.57 -0.44
N LEU A 17 17.28 17.91 -0.37
CA LEU A 17 16.28 18.65 0.41
C LEU A 17 14.87 18.36 -0.10
N ARG A 18 14.70 18.31 -1.43
CA ARG A 18 13.40 18.00 -2.02
C ARG A 18 12.97 16.58 -1.66
N LYS A 19 13.88 15.61 -1.71
CA LYS A 19 13.58 14.23 -1.34
C LYS A 19 13.22 14.09 0.14
N GLU A 20 13.90 14.80 1.01
CA GLU A 20 13.58 14.83 2.44
C GLU A 20 12.20 15.43 2.68
N ARG A 21 11.87 16.53 1.96
CA ARG A 21 10.56 17.16 2.05
C ARG A 21 9.44 16.22 1.56
N GLU A 22 9.65 15.58 0.42
CA GLU A 22 8.71 14.60 -0.14
C GLU A 22 8.45 13.47 0.86
N LYS A 23 9.50 12.98 1.51
CA LYS A 23 9.41 11.94 2.52
C LYS A 23 8.64 12.40 3.75
N GLU A 24 8.87 13.63 4.21
CA GLU A 24 8.14 14.21 5.35
C GLU A 24 6.67 14.43 5.04
N MET A 25 6.36 14.77 3.78
CA MET A 25 4.99 15.02 3.32
C MET A 25 4.28 13.77 2.85
N ALA A 26 4.98 12.63 2.80
CA ALA A 26 4.38 11.36 2.39
C ALA A 26 3.28 10.94 3.35
N PHE A 27 2.29 10.26 2.82
CA PHE A 27 1.23 9.68 3.63
C PHE A 27 1.80 8.57 4.53
N LYS A 28 1.10 8.27 5.61
CA LYS A 28 1.48 7.23 6.56
C LYS A 28 0.26 6.39 6.90
N LEU A 29 0.51 5.11 7.11
CA LEU A 29 -0.56 4.21 7.55
C LEU A 29 -1.03 4.60 8.95
N SER A 30 -2.35 4.62 9.16
CA SER A 30 -2.93 4.79 10.48
C SER A 30 -2.66 3.56 11.34
N ASN A 31 -2.80 3.70 12.65
CA ASN A 31 -2.69 2.55 13.55
C ASN A 31 -3.74 1.49 13.24
N ARG A 32 -4.94 1.90 12.83
CA ARG A 32 -6.00 0.99 12.40
C ARG A 32 -5.56 0.16 11.18
N SER A 33 -4.99 0.82 10.17
CA SER A 33 -4.47 0.14 8.98
C SER A 33 -3.35 -0.83 9.32
N LYS A 34 -2.43 -0.43 10.19
CA LYS A 34 -1.34 -1.31 10.65
C LYS A 34 -1.88 -2.55 11.36
N GLY A 35 -2.92 -2.39 12.18
CA GLY A 35 -3.57 -3.52 12.84
C GLY A 35 -4.19 -4.50 11.86
N LYS A 36 -4.75 -3.99 10.74
CA LYS A 36 -5.33 -4.84 9.69
C LYS A 36 -4.31 -5.66 8.92
N LEU A 37 -3.04 -5.29 8.99
CA LEU A 37 -1.95 -6.03 8.34
C LEU A 37 -1.44 -7.22 9.18
N GLU A 38 -1.88 -7.36 10.42
CA GLU A 38 -1.51 -8.51 11.25
C GLU A 38 -2.01 -9.81 10.60
N GLY A 39 -1.12 -10.79 10.44
CA GLY A 39 -1.44 -12.06 9.80
C GLY A 39 -1.42 -12.05 8.29
N VAL A 40 -1.16 -10.90 7.66
CA VAL A 40 -0.94 -10.79 6.22
C VAL A 40 0.51 -11.17 5.91
N HIS A 41 0.74 -11.78 4.76
CA HIS A 41 2.09 -12.23 4.36
C HIS A 41 3.10 -11.07 4.46
N PRO A 42 4.29 -11.29 5.04
CA PRO A 42 5.29 -10.23 5.23
C PRO A 42 5.66 -9.47 3.95
N ASP A 43 5.73 -10.14 2.81
CA ASP A 43 6.02 -9.49 1.53
C ASP A 43 4.91 -8.51 1.14
N MET A 44 3.66 -8.89 1.36
CA MET A 44 2.51 -8.00 1.12
C MET A 44 2.55 -6.79 2.04
N VAL A 45 2.89 -7.01 3.31
CA VAL A 45 3.03 -5.90 4.29
C VAL A 45 4.11 -4.92 3.84
N LYS A 46 5.25 -5.39 3.35
CA LYS A 46 6.32 -4.54 2.82
C LYS A 46 5.85 -3.73 1.62
N VAL A 47 5.08 -4.35 0.72
CA VAL A 47 4.52 -3.65 -0.44
C VAL A 47 3.59 -2.53 0.02
N VAL A 48 2.69 -2.80 0.97
CA VAL A 48 1.76 -1.79 1.50
C VAL A 48 2.52 -0.65 2.16
N GLU A 49 3.50 -0.95 3.00
CA GLU A 49 4.31 0.07 3.69
C GLU A 49 5.11 0.93 2.71
N THR A 50 5.63 0.33 1.64
CA THR A 50 6.34 1.06 0.60
C THR A 50 5.36 1.91 -0.21
N ALA A 51 4.23 1.35 -0.59
CA ALA A 51 3.21 2.02 -1.40
C ALA A 51 2.66 3.28 -0.73
N ILE A 52 2.43 3.26 0.60
CA ILE A 52 1.90 4.43 1.29
C ILE A 52 2.85 5.62 1.24
N GLY A 53 4.15 5.37 1.14
CA GLY A 53 5.16 6.41 0.97
C GLY A 53 5.28 6.92 -0.47
N LEU A 54 4.82 6.15 -1.45
CA LEU A 54 4.93 6.47 -2.88
C LEU A 54 3.63 7.03 -3.47
N THR A 55 2.50 6.72 -2.87
CA THR A 55 1.19 7.04 -3.43
C THR A 55 0.93 8.53 -3.52
N LYS A 56 0.23 8.93 -4.58
CA LYS A 56 -0.25 10.31 -4.76
C LYS A 56 -1.55 10.56 -4.01
N VAL A 57 -2.23 9.50 -3.61
CA VAL A 57 -3.54 9.57 -2.95
C VAL A 57 -3.46 8.76 -1.67
N ASP A 58 -3.95 9.32 -0.57
CA ASP A 58 -3.97 8.62 0.71
C ASP A 58 -4.87 7.39 0.64
N PHE A 59 -4.47 6.34 1.34
CA PHE A 59 -5.30 5.15 1.46
C PHE A 59 -5.17 4.53 2.85
N GLY A 60 -6.16 3.74 3.21
CA GLY A 60 -6.12 2.92 4.41
C GLY A 60 -6.41 1.47 4.08
N VAL A 61 -5.94 0.57 4.93
CA VAL A 61 -6.23 -0.86 4.82
C VAL A 61 -7.48 -1.15 5.65
N THR A 62 -8.50 -1.69 5.00
CA THR A 62 -9.79 -1.99 5.65
C THR A 62 -9.91 -3.46 6.04
N TYR A 63 -9.31 -4.35 5.28
CA TYR A 63 -9.30 -5.80 5.54
C TYR A 63 -7.95 -6.41 5.19
N GLY A 64 -7.51 -7.30 6.06
CA GLY A 64 -6.37 -8.20 5.80
C GLY A 64 -6.84 -9.63 5.95
N VAL A 65 -6.59 -10.23 7.13
CA VAL A 65 -7.02 -11.60 7.43
C VAL A 65 -8.53 -11.65 7.61
N ARG A 66 -9.14 -12.67 7.02
CA ARG A 66 -10.56 -13.00 7.20
C ARG A 66 -10.67 -14.39 7.82
N SER A 67 -11.58 -14.55 8.78
CA SER A 67 -11.85 -15.88 9.36
C SER A 67 -12.67 -16.74 8.40
N VAL A 68 -12.57 -18.05 8.59
CA VAL A 68 -13.38 -19.00 7.80
C VAL A 68 -14.87 -18.72 8.03
N GLU A 69 -15.27 -18.45 9.27
CA GLU A 69 -16.66 -18.15 9.66
C GLU A 69 -17.17 -16.91 8.94
N GLU A 70 -16.35 -15.87 8.84
CA GLU A 70 -16.72 -14.65 8.12
C GLU A 70 -16.86 -14.92 6.63
N GLN A 71 -15.96 -15.72 6.05
CA GLN A 71 -16.03 -16.10 4.65
C GLN A 71 -17.31 -16.89 4.36
N GLU A 72 -17.67 -17.81 5.23
CA GLU A 72 -18.91 -18.56 5.13
C GLU A 72 -20.14 -17.64 5.13
N ARG A 73 -20.14 -16.64 6.00
CA ARG A 73 -21.22 -15.66 6.06
C ARG A 73 -21.30 -14.85 4.76
N LEU A 74 -20.18 -14.46 4.19
CA LEU A 74 -20.14 -13.70 2.94
C LEU A 74 -20.65 -14.54 1.77
N VAL A 75 -20.30 -15.82 1.71
CA VAL A 75 -20.82 -16.74 0.68
C VAL A 75 -22.34 -16.91 0.86
N ALA A 76 -22.80 -17.15 2.08
CA ALA A 76 -24.23 -17.31 2.37
C ALA A 76 -25.04 -16.06 2.04
N ALA A 77 -24.45 -14.88 2.21
CA ALA A 77 -25.10 -13.60 1.90
C ALA A 77 -24.99 -13.20 0.42
N GLY A 78 -24.36 -14.03 -0.40
CA GLY A 78 -24.16 -13.73 -1.83
C GLY A 78 -23.09 -12.67 -2.13
N ARG A 79 -22.32 -12.26 -1.12
CA ARG A 79 -21.25 -11.24 -1.26
C ARG A 79 -19.92 -11.82 -1.71
N SER A 80 -19.75 -13.13 -1.60
CA SER A 80 -18.60 -13.85 -2.12
C SER A 80 -19.10 -15.12 -2.80
N GLN A 81 -18.38 -15.55 -3.83
CA GLN A 81 -18.74 -16.74 -4.61
C GLN A 81 -17.83 -17.91 -4.33
N THR A 82 -16.90 -17.77 -3.39
CA THR A 82 -15.90 -18.83 -3.14
C THR A 82 -15.51 -18.90 -1.68
N MET A 83 -15.20 -20.14 -1.25
CA MET A 83 -14.52 -20.38 0.01
C MET A 83 -12.99 -20.35 -0.12
N LYS A 84 -12.46 -20.09 -1.32
CA LYS A 84 -11.02 -20.04 -1.60
C LYS A 84 -10.49 -18.62 -1.65
N SER A 85 -10.94 -17.76 -0.75
CA SER A 85 -10.48 -16.38 -0.68
C SER A 85 -9.02 -16.29 -0.24
N LYS A 86 -8.25 -15.39 -0.87
CA LYS A 86 -6.86 -15.10 -0.46
C LYS A 86 -6.78 -14.32 0.85
N HIS A 87 -7.90 -13.79 1.35
CA HIS A 87 -7.99 -13.19 2.68
C HIS A 87 -7.94 -14.23 3.80
N LEU A 88 -8.26 -15.48 3.48
CA LEU A 88 -8.11 -16.59 4.43
C LEU A 88 -6.64 -16.93 4.61
N ILE A 89 -6.30 -17.52 5.76
CA ILE A 89 -4.95 -18.02 6.00
C ILE A 89 -4.65 -19.11 4.98
N GLN A 90 -3.58 -18.94 4.23
CA GLN A 90 -3.12 -19.87 3.21
C GLN A 90 -2.12 -20.88 3.82
N ASP A 91 -1.62 -21.80 3.00
CA ASP A 91 -0.64 -22.80 3.42
C ASP A 91 0.65 -22.18 3.97
N SER A 92 0.97 -20.96 3.59
CA SER A 92 2.12 -20.20 4.13
C SER A 92 1.96 -19.81 5.60
N GLY A 93 0.75 -19.94 6.17
CA GLY A 93 0.41 -19.46 7.51
C GLY A 93 -0.04 -18.00 7.53
N TYR A 94 -0.18 -17.37 6.38
CA TYR A 94 -0.57 -15.94 6.24
C TYR A 94 -1.67 -15.77 5.21
N SER A 95 -2.45 -14.69 5.36
CA SER A 95 -3.34 -14.27 4.28
C SER A 95 -2.52 -13.59 3.16
N HIS A 96 -3.00 -13.67 1.93
CA HIS A 96 -2.31 -13.12 0.76
C HIS A 96 -3.11 -11.99 0.08
N ALA A 97 -4.02 -11.36 0.81
CA ALA A 97 -4.85 -10.29 0.26
C ALA A 97 -5.05 -9.16 1.27
N VAL A 98 -5.17 -7.95 0.75
CA VAL A 98 -5.55 -6.76 1.51
C VAL A 98 -6.58 -5.99 0.70
N ASP A 99 -7.51 -5.34 1.39
CA ASP A 99 -8.45 -4.39 0.80
C ASP A 99 -8.07 -3.00 1.27
N VAL A 100 -8.07 -2.05 0.35
CA VAL A 100 -7.74 -0.66 0.64
C VAL A 100 -8.87 0.25 0.17
N VAL A 101 -8.97 1.41 0.84
CA VAL A 101 -9.87 2.49 0.42
C VAL A 101 -9.08 3.79 0.31
N ALA A 102 -9.44 4.60 -0.67
CA ALA A 102 -8.84 5.92 -0.86
C ALA A 102 -9.47 6.93 0.08
N TYR A 103 -8.66 7.88 0.55
CA TYR A 103 -9.13 8.97 1.41
C TYR A 103 -8.77 10.33 0.81
N ASP A 104 -9.68 11.29 1.00
CA ASP A 104 -9.40 12.71 0.88
C ASP A 104 -9.63 13.30 2.27
N GLY A 105 -8.54 13.52 3.00
CA GLY A 105 -8.64 13.84 4.43
C GLY A 105 -9.23 12.67 5.20
N SER A 106 -10.40 12.86 5.80
CA SER A 106 -11.12 11.80 6.53
C SER A 106 -12.24 11.16 5.72
N ASP A 107 -12.48 11.63 4.49
CA ASP A 107 -13.57 11.16 3.65
C ASP A 107 -13.11 10.04 2.72
N VAL A 108 -13.94 9.00 2.61
CA VAL A 108 -13.67 7.89 1.67
C VAL A 108 -14.02 8.34 0.26
N VAL A 109 -13.16 8.04 -0.70
CA VAL A 109 -13.32 8.38 -2.12
C VAL A 109 -13.51 7.10 -2.93
N TRP A 110 -14.46 7.10 -3.86
CA TRP A 110 -14.79 5.93 -4.67
C TRP A 110 -14.52 6.13 -6.17
N GLU A 111 -13.89 7.22 -6.57
CA GLU A 111 -13.59 7.51 -7.97
C GLU A 111 -12.49 6.58 -8.52
N ILE A 112 -12.71 6.01 -9.69
CA ILE A 112 -11.84 4.98 -10.29
C ILE A 112 -10.42 5.47 -10.51
N ASN A 113 -10.25 6.68 -11.04
CA ASN A 113 -8.91 7.22 -11.35
C ASN A 113 -8.05 7.43 -10.10
N VAL A 114 -8.66 7.63 -8.95
CA VAL A 114 -7.95 7.72 -7.67
C VAL A 114 -7.35 6.36 -7.30
N TYR A 115 -8.11 5.28 -7.56
CA TYR A 115 -7.63 3.91 -7.31
C TYR A 115 -6.55 3.47 -8.29
N ASP A 116 -6.54 4.01 -9.51
CA ASP A 116 -5.45 3.78 -10.46
C ASP A 116 -4.12 4.31 -9.90
N ASP A 117 -4.11 5.48 -9.28
CA ASP A 117 -2.93 6.03 -8.63
C ASP A 117 -2.45 5.15 -7.48
N ILE A 118 -3.37 4.59 -6.70
CA ILE A 118 -3.04 3.65 -5.63
C ILE A 118 -2.46 2.36 -6.21
N CYS A 119 -3.06 1.82 -7.26
CA CYS A 119 -2.55 0.63 -7.94
C CYS A 119 -1.12 0.83 -8.46
N ASP A 120 -0.85 1.99 -9.04
CA ASP A 120 0.49 2.35 -9.51
C ASP A 120 1.49 2.36 -8.35
N ALA A 121 1.12 2.89 -7.20
CA ALA A 121 1.96 2.90 -6.00
C ALA A 121 2.25 1.48 -5.51
N PHE A 122 1.26 0.58 -5.56
CA PHE A 122 1.46 -0.83 -5.20
C PHE A 122 2.42 -1.53 -6.16
N LYS A 123 2.31 -1.26 -7.47
CA LYS A 123 3.21 -1.83 -8.47
C LYS A 123 4.65 -1.37 -8.25
N GLU A 124 4.85 -0.07 -8.02
CA GLU A 124 6.16 0.48 -7.71
C GLU A 124 6.70 -0.09 -6.41
N GLY A 125 5.86 -0.21 -5.39
CA GLY A 125 6.22 -0.79 -4.11
C GLY A 125 6.67 -2.25 -4.24
N ALA A 126 5.99 -3.03 -5.07
CA ALA A 126 6.36 -4.41 -5.33
C ALA A 126 7.74 -4.52 -6.01
N VAL A 127 8.01 -3.63 -6.98
CA VAL A 127 9.31 -3.56 -7.65
C VAL A 127 10.40 -3.19 -6.64
N ASP A 128 10.16 -2.17 -5.80
CA ASP A 128 11.13 -1.69 -4.81
C ASP A 128 11.52 -2.76 -3.79
N VAL A 129 10.59 -3.64 -3.42
CA VAL A 129 10.89 -4.73 -2.49
C VAL A 129 11.34 -6.02 -3.22
N GLY A 130 11.51 -5.96 -4.53
CA GLY A 130 12.05 -7.08 -5.32
C GLY A 130 11.04 -8.17 -5.65
N LEU A 131 9.73 -7.85 -5.61
CA LEU A 131 8.69 -8.80 -5.95
C LEU A 131 8.24 -8.67 -7.40
N ALA A 132 7.86 -9.79 -8.02
CA ALA A 132 7.28 -9.79 -9.35
C ALA A 132 5.84 -9.27 -9.28
N VAL A 133 5.50 -8.37 -10.20
CA VAL A 133 4.13 -7.87 -10.33
C VAL A 133 3.43 -8.65 -11.44
N LYS A 134 2.31 -9.21 -11.09
CA LYS A 134 1.47 -9.92 -12.07
C LYS A 134 0.27 -9.08 -12.48
#